data_845e857d0b2f4dc0146b8332a88b66c6
#
_entry.id   845e857d0b2f4dc0146b8332a88b66c6
#
_cell.length_a   1.000
_cell.length_b   1.000
_cell.length_c   1.000
_cell.angle_alpha   90.00
_cell.angle_beta   90.00
_cell.angle_gamma   90.00
#
_symmetry.space_group_name_H-M   'P 1'
#
loop_
_entity.id
_entity.type
_entity.pdbx_description
1 polymer ?
#
loop_
_entity_poly.entity_id
_entity_poly.type
_entity_poly.pdbx_seq_one_letter_code
_entity_poly.pdbx_strand_id
1 'polypeptide(L)'
;MIATGDLFPSEPKRGRVATFVHRHPAIVAGGSILLLMVLIAVFAQWIATIDPDKIAPIKRNREPTAEFWFGTDMLGRDLFSRVVYGARVSLLVGFAVAVCATFLGLLTGLAAGAYRKLDMVIMRLMDGLMSVPPILLAIALMAAVGGSVFNVILAISIAEFPRMSRLVRGLVLSIREQAYIDGAIASGSSMPKIIVKHILPNTLGPVMVQATYICSAAMITEAALSFIGAGTPPSIPSWGGIMNEGRMLWQIKPYIILFPAVFLSLTVLAVNLLGDGLRDALDPRAASRI
;
A
#
# COMPACT_ATOMS: atom_id res chain seq x y z
N MET A 1 -15.96 -54.42 32.60
CA MET A 1 -16.19 -53.77 31.31
C MET A 1 -16.54 -52.31 31.61
N ILE A 2 -15.55 -51.43 31.78
CA ILE A 2 -15.73 -50.02 32.12
C ILE A 2 -15.65 -49.25 30.83
N ALA A 3 -16.76 -48.58 30.48
CA ALA A 3 -16.89 -47.77 29.28
C ALA A 3 -15.97 -46.54 29.39
N THR A 4 -14.90 -46.49 28.60
CA THR A 4 -13.99 -45.33 28.45
C THR A 4 -14.54 -44.35 27.36
N GLY A 5 -15.83 -44.03 27.46
CA GLY A 5 -16.46 -42.98 26.65
C GLY A 5 -16.45 -41.67 27.43
N ASP A 6 -16.05 -40.58 26.75
CA ASP A 6 -16.28 -39.19 27.16
C ASP A 6 -15.36 -38.57 28.21
N LEU A 7 -14.03 -38.71 28.08
CA LEU A 7 -13.08 -37.92 28.87
C LEU A 7 -12.55 -36.64 28.17
N PHE A 8 -12.97 -36.35 26.95
CA PHE A 8 -12.61 -35.10 26.26
C PHE A 8 -13.87 -34.30 25.95
N PRO A 9 -14.06 -33.12 26.56
CA PRO A 9 -15.15 -32.24 26.15
C PRO A 9 -14.98 -31.94 24.68
N SER A 10 -15.99 -32.27 23.85
CA SER A 10 -16.05 -31.89 22.44
C SER A 10 -15.96 -30.38 22.36
N GLU A 11 -14.83 -29.85 21.84
CA GLU A 11 -14.72 -28.42 21.56
C GLU A 11 -15.92 -27.99 20.72
N PRO A 12 -16.60 -26.88 21.09
CA PRO A 12 -17.71 -26.36 20.32
C PRO A 12 -17.21 -26.09 18.90
N LYS A 13 -17.86 -26.66 17.87
CA LYS A 13 -17.57 -26.43 16.46
C LYS A 13 -17.74 -24.94 16.17
N ARG A 14 -16.69 -24.17 16.39
CA ARG A 14 -16.62 -22.75 16.01
C ARG A 14 -16.87 -22.67 14.51
N GLY A 15 -17.79 -21.81 14.08
CA GLY A 15 -18.07 -21.61 12.66
C GLY A 15 -16.77 -21.22 11.92
N ARG A 16 -16.62 -21.57 10.64
CA ARG A 16 -15.42 -21.30 9.81
C ARG A 16 -14.94 -19.86 9.92
N VAL A 17 -15.86 -18.89 10.01
CA VAL A 17 -15.57 -17.45 10.16
C VAL A 17 -14.93 -17.15 11.52
N ALA A 18 -15.50 -17.70 12.62
CA ALA A 18 -14.96 -17.49 13.96
C ALA A 18 -13.54 -18.08 14.10
N THR A 19 -13.29 -19.24 13.48
CA THR A 19 -11.97 -19.87 13.46
C THR A 19 -10.98 -19.01 12.66
N PHE A 20 -11.37 -18.44 11.51
CA PHE A 20 -10.53 -17.56 10.72
C PHE A 20 -10.16 -16.29 11.47
N VAL A 21 -11.15 -15.62 12.10
CA VAL A 21 -10.94 -14.40 12.91
C VAL A 21 -9.94 -14.64 14.04
N HIS A 22 -10.05 -15.77 14.74
CA HIS A 22 -9.12 -16.11 15.82
C HIS A 22 -7.72 -16.48 15.33
N ARG A 23 -7.61 -17.09 14.14
CA ARG A 23 -6.31 -17.49 13.56
C ARG A 23 -5.55 -16.33 12.93
N HIS A 24 -6.26 -15.32 12.41
CA HIS A 24 -5.65 -14.21 11.66
C HIS A 24 -6.14 -12.84 12.13
N PRO A 25 -5.91 -12.46 13.40
CA PRO A 25 -6.42 -11.21 13.97
C PRO A 25 -5.88 -9.98 13.24
N ALA A 26 -4.63 -10.01 12.75
CA ALA A 26 -4.01 -8.91 12.00
C ALA A 26 -4.73 -8.67 10.65
N ILE A 27 -5.10 -9.74 9.93
CA ILE A 27 -5.88 -9.60 8.67
C ILE A 27 -7.24 -8.98 8.94
N VAL A 28 -7.91 -9.42 10.01
CA VAL A 28 -9.25 -8.92 10.34
C VAL A 28 -9.19 -7.45 10.77
N ALA A 29 -8.26 -7.09 11.66
CA ALA A 29 -8.10 -5.72 12.12
C ALA A 29 -7.68 -4.79 10.97
N GLY A 30 -6.62 -5.14 10.22
CA GLY A 30 -6.16 -4.37 9.08
C GLY A 30 -7.23 -4.28 7.98
N GLY A 31 -7.86 -5.41 7.66
CA GLY A 31 -8.94 -5.47 6.65
C GLY A 31 -10.16 -4.64 7.01
N SER A 32 -10.60 -4.64 8.27
CA SER A 32 -11.75 -3.84 8.72
C SER A 32 -11.45 -2.33 8.66
N ILE A 33 -10.28 -1.90 9.11
CA ILE A 33 -9.88 -0.48 9.04
C ILE A 33 -9.74 -0.05 7.57
N LEU A 34 -9.07 -0.84 6.73
CA LEU A 34 -8.91 -0.51 5.32
C LEU A 34 -10.25 -0.47 4.60
N LEU A 35 -11.16 -1.42 4.87
CA LEU A 35 -12.51 -1.42 4.32
C LEU A 35 -13.26 -0.14 4.72
N LEU A 36 -13.16 0.26 5.98
CA LEU A 36 -13.75 1.53 6.45
C LEU A 36 -13.19 2.72 5.67
N MET A 37 -11.87 2.82 5.48
CA MET A 37 -11.25 3.90 4.72
C MET A 37 -11.66 3.90 3.24
N VAL A 38 -11.77 2.72 2.63
CA VAL A 38 -12.29 2.59 1.25
C VAL A 38 -13.75 3.00 1.16
N LEU A 39 -14.59 2.61 2.13
CA LEU A 39 -15.99 3.05 2.18
C LEU A 39 -16.09 4.58 2.35
N ILE A 40 -15.29 5.18 3.23
CA ILE A 40 -15.20 6.65 3.37
C ILE A 40 -14.83 7.29 2.02
N ALA A 41 -13.86 6.76 1.29
CA ALA A 41 -13.45 7.29 0.00
C ALA A 41 -14.53 7.14 -1.08
N VAL A 42 -15.18 5.98 -1.17
CA VAL A 42 -16.25 5.71 -2.16
C VAL A 42 -17.45 6.60 -1.89
N PHE A 43 -17.89 6.63 -0.63
CA PHE A 43 -19.09 7.39 -0.21
C PHE A 43 -18.79 8.84 0.16
N ALA A 44 -17.60 9.37 -0.18
CA ALA A 44 -17.17 10.71 0.19
C ALA A 44 -18.19 11.80 -0.17
N GLN A 45 -18.83 11.71 -1.33
CA GLN A 45 -19.84 12.68 -1.77
C GLN A 45 -21.13 12.70 -0.92
N TRP A 46 -21.42 11.61 -0.20
CA TRP A 46 -22.59 11.54 0.68
C TRP A 46 -22.22 11.78 2.15
N ILE A 47 -20.95 11.55 2.51
CA ILE A 47 -20.43 11.77 3.88
C ILE A 47 -20.03 13.23 4.07
N ALA A 48 -19.51 13.88 3.02
CA ALA A 48 -19.11 15.29 3.09
C ALA A 48 -20.33 16.17 3.39
N THR A 49 -20.15 17.05 4.39
CA THR A 49 -21.20 17.96 4.84
C THR A 49 -21.34 19.19 3.95
N ILE A 50 -20.22 19.62 3.35
CA ILE A 50 -20.11 20.81 2.50
C ILE A 50 -19.21 20.48 1.32
N ASP A 51 -19.37 21.17 0.19
CA ASP A 51 -18.47 21.06 -0.96
C ASP A 51 -17.01 21.35 -0.51
N PRO A 52 -16.06 20.40 -0.71
CA PRO A 52 -14.67 20.52 -0.24
C PRO A 52 -13.92 21.71 -0.84
N ASP A 53 -14.36 22.23 -1.99
CA ASP A 53 -13.72 23.35 -2.69
C ASP A 53 -14.39 24.69 -2.42
N LYS A 54 -15.50 24.71 -1.65
CA LYS A 54 -16.22 25.94 -1.32
C LYS A 54 -15.40 26.84 -0.39
N ILE A 55 -14.87 27.93 -0.95
CA ILE A 55 -14.11 28.94 -0.23
C ILE A 55 -15.06 29.88 0.53
N ALA A 56 -14.79 30.10 1.81
CA ALA A 56 -15.54 31.02 2.68
C ALA A 56 -14.59 31.89 3.53
N PRO A 57 -14.03 32.98 3.00
CA PRO A 57 -13.00 33.79 3.67
C PRO A 57 -13.38 34.31 5.05
N ILE A 58 -14.67 34.57 5.31
CA ILE A 58 -15.19 35.00 6.60
C ILE A 58 -15.11 33.90 7.66
N LYS A 59 -15.03 32.63 7.24
CA LYS A 59 -14.99 31.44 8.10
C LYS A 59 -13.60 30.81 8.22
N ARG A 60 -12.53 31.57 7.96
CA ARG A 60 -11.13 31.09 8.02
C ARG A 60 -10.73 30.62 9.41
N ASN A 61 -9.96 29.53 9.46
CA ASN A 61 -9.29 29.04 10.67
C ASN A 61 -10.22 28.89 11.89
N ARG A 62 -11.50 28.59 11.66
CA ARG A 62 -12.44 28.29 12.76
C ARG A 62 -12.11 26.95 13.38
N GLU A 63 -12.15 26.90 14.69
CA GLU A 63 -12.00 25.67 15.45
C GLU A 63 -13.14 24.69 15.18
N PRO A 64 -12.97 23.40 15.49
CA PRO A 64 -14.04 22.42 15.40
C PRO A 64 -15.31 22.87 16.12
N THR A 65 -16.43 22.82 15.40
CA THR A 65 -17.77 23.22 15.88
C THR A 65 -18.82 22.23 15.36
N ALA A 66 -20.07 22.35 15.83
CA ALA A 66 -21.17 21.55 15.31
C ALA A 66 -21.44 21.80 13.80
N GLU A 67 -21.11 22.98 13.27
CA GLU A 67 -21.23 23.30 11.84
C GLU A 67 -20.02 22.77 11.04
N PHE A 68 -18.80 22.81 11.61
CA PHE A 68 -17.54 22.37 11.01
C PHE A 68 -16.87 21.36 11.94
N TRP A 69 -17.10 20.07 11.72
CA TRP A 69 -16.68 19.02 12.65
C TRP A 69 -15.18 18.99 12.91
N PHE A 70 -14.36 19.23 11.88
CA PHE A 70 -12.89 19.32 12.01
C PHE A 70 -12.39 20.77 11.96
N GLY A 71 -13.30 21.76 11.95
CA GLY A 71 -12.98 23.15 11.74
C GLY A 71 -12.79 23.52 10.27
N THR A 72 -12.16 24.66 10.01
CA THR A 72 -11.92 25.16 8.66
C THR A 72 -10.45 25.45 8.41
N ASP A 73 -10.04 25.42 7.14
CA ASP A 73 -8.67 25.72 6.70
C ASP A 73 -8.42 27.24 6.54
N MET A 74 -7.24 27.57 6.00
CA MET A 74 -6.80 28.96 5.75
C MET A 74 -7.67 29.71 4.72
N LEU A 75 -8.42 28.99 3.88
CA LEU A 75 -9.34 29.57 2.90
C LEU A 75 -10.80 29.54 3.36
N GLY A 76 -11.05 29.00 4.58
CA GLY A 76 -12.39 28.82 5.14
C GLY A 76 -13.14 27.64 4.55
N ARG A 77 -12.46 26.68 3.90
CA ARG A 77 -13.06 25.44 3.39
C ARG A 77 -13.27 24.47 4.55
N ASP A 78 -14.28 23.61 4.44
CA ASP A 78 -14.59 22.61 5.46
C ASP A 78 -13.51 21.51 5.50
N LEU A 79 -12.81 21.40 6.63
CA LEU A 79 -11.70 20.47 6.79
C LEU A 79 -12.18 19.02 6.81
N PHE A 80 -13.36 18.72 7.39
CA PHE A 80 -13.92 17.37 7.41
C PHE A 80 -14.17 16.85 6.00
N SER A 81 -14.89 17.61 5.18
CA SER A 81 -15.16 17.25 3.78
C SER A 81 -13.88 17.07 3.00
N ARG A 82 -12.88 17.93 3.18
CA ARG A 82 -11.58 17.82 2.52
C ARG A 82 -10.81 16.55 2.94
N VAL A 83 -10.81 16.18 4.22
CA VAL A 83 -10.15 14.96 4.71
C VAL A 83 -10.84 13.70 4.15
N VAL A 84 -12.16 13.69 4.08
CA VAL A 84 -12.96 12.60 3.50
C VAL A 84 -12.68 12.47 1.99
N TYR A 85 -12.67 13.57 1.24
CA TYR A 85 -12.32 13.55 -0.19
C TYR A 85 -10.84 13.21 -0.42
N GLY A 86 -9.96 13.66 0.49
CA GLY A 86 -8.53 13.34 0.46
C GLY A 86 -8.25 11.83 0.51
N ALA A 87 -9.12 11.06 1.16
CA ALA A 87 -9.02 9.61 1.18
C ALA A 87 -9.04 9.00 -0.25
N ARG A 88 -9.83 9.58 -1.18
CA ARG A 88 -9.88 9.10 -2.57
C ARG A 88 -8.52 9.18 -3.25
N VAL A 89 -7.86 10.32 -3.12
CA VAL A 89 -6.57 10.56 -3.80
C VAL A 89 -5.47 9.76 -3.16
N SER A 90 -5.33 9.80 -1.83
CA SER A 90 -4.27 9.10 -1.11
C SER A 90 -4.38 7.58 -1.26
N LEU A 91 -5.60 6.99 -1.20
CA LEU A 91 -5.82 5.57 -1.48
C LEU A 91 -5.55 5.23 -2.95
N LEU A 92 -6.06 6.04 -3.89
CA LEU A 92 -5.82 5.82 -5.33
C LEU A 92 -4.32 5.77 -5.63
N VAL A 93 -3.55 6.73 -5.13
CA VAL A 93 -2.09 6.76 -5.34
C VAL A 93 -1.43 5.52 -4.74
N GLY A 94 -1.72 5.18 -3.48
CA GLY A 94 -1.15 4.00 -2.84
C GLY A 94 -1.39 2.70 -3.61
N PHE A 95 -2.65 2.44 -3.98
CA PHE A 95 -3.02 1.25 -4.74
C PHE A 95 -2.48 1.25 -6.17
N ALA A 96 -2.57 2.38 -6.89
CA ALA A 96 -2.08 2.47 -8.26
C ALA A 96 -0.56 2.25 -8.32
N VAL A 97 0.21 2.85 -7.40
CA VAL A 97 1.65 2.63 -7.30
C VAL A 97 1.96 1.17 -6.97
N ALA A 98 1.24 0.55 -6.01
CA ALA A 98 1.45 -0.84 -5.67
C ALA A 98 1.23 -1.76 -6.87
N VAL A 99 0.18 -1.53 -7.66
CA VAL A 99 -0.11 -2.30 -8.89
C VAL A 99 0.96 -2.05 -9.95
N CYS A 100 1.30 -0.81 -10.26
CA CYS A 100 2.29 -0.46 -11.28
C CYS A 100 3.68 -1.00 -10.92
N ALA A 101 4.15 -0.75 -9.69
CA ALA A 101 5.46 -1.20 -9.24
C ALA A 101 5.55 -2.73 -9.16
N THR A 102 4.47 -3.40 -8.72
CA THR A 102 4.41 -4.87 -8.70
C THR A 102 4.44 -5.44 -10.10
N PHE A 103 3.66 -4.90 -11.02
CA PHE A 103 3.63 -5.38 -12.41
C PHE A 103 4.99 -5.20 -13.10
N LEU A 104 5.58 -4.01 -13.03
CA LEU A 104 6.90 -3.74 -13.61
C LEU A 104 8.01 -4.57 -12.93
N GLY A 105 7.97 -4.67 -11.61
CA GLY A 105 8.94 -5.44 -10.83
C GLY A 105 8.83 -6.94 -11.08
N LEU A 106 7.59 -7.47 -11.26
CA LEU A 106 7.36 -8.85 -11.59
C LEU A 106 7.92 -9.19 -12.98
N LEU A 107 7.62 -8.38 -13.99
CA LEU A 107 8.13 -8.56 -15.34
C LEU A 107 9.66 -8.54 -15.40
N THR A 108 10.26 -7.51 -14.83
CA THR A 108 11.72 -7.31 -14.84
C THR A 108 12.43 -8.35 -13.96
N GLY A 109 11.88 -8.69 -12.80
CA GLY A 109 12.44 -9.69 -11.90
C GLY A 109 12.37 -11.13 -12.45
N LEU A 110 11.24 -11.51 -13.08
CA LEU A 110 11.13 -12.81 -13.77
C LEU A 110 12.12 -12.89 -14.93
N ALA A 111 12.23 -11.85 -15.76
CA ALA A 111 13.15 -11.81 -16.88
C ALA A 111 14.62 -11.90 -16.42
N ALA A 112 15.00 -11.15 -15.40
CA ALA A 112 16.34 -11.18 -14.83
C ALA A 112 16.66 -12.56 -14.22
N GLY A 113 15.78 -13.10 -13.37
CA GLY A 113 16.00 -14.41 -12.74
C GLY A 113 16.01 -15.57 -13.71
N ALA A 114 15.31 -15.46 -14.86
CA ALA A 114 15.25 -16.51 -15.87
C ALA A 114 16.46 -16.50 -16.83
N TYR A 115 16.94 -15.31 -17.23
CA TYR A 115 17.94 -15.16 -18.28
C TYR A 115 19.17 -14.38 -17.82
N ARG A 116 20.35 -15.05 -17.72
CA ARG A 116 21.60 -14.46 -17.22
C ARG A 116 22.04 -13.19 -17.96
N LYS A 117 21.81 -13.10 -19.28
CA LYS A 117 22.16 -11.90 -20.05
C LYS A 117 21.27 -10.70 -19.69
N LEU A 118 19.98 -10.94 -19.48
CA LEU A 118 19.04 -9.90 -19.04
C LEU A 118 19.31 -9.48 -17.59
N ASP A 119 19.70 -10.42 -16.74
CA ASP A 119 20.07 -10.19 -15.35
C ASP A 119 21.14 -9.10 -15.22
N MET A 120 22.24 -9.23 -15.97
CA MET A 120 23.34 -8.25 -15.93
C MET A 120 22.91 -6.83 -16.28
N VAL A 121 22.01 -6.67 -17.26
CA VAL A 121 21.55 -5.35 -17.71
C VAL A 121 20.48 -4.79 -16.75
N ILE A 122 19.45 -5.61 -16.48
CA ILE A 122 18.31 -5.19 -15.65
C ILE A 122 18.78 -4.85 -14.24
N MET A 123 19.60 -5.70 -13.61
CA MET A 123 20.04 -5.43 -12.24
C MET A 123 20.99 -4.22 -12.17
N ARG A 124 21.81 -3.99 -13.18
CA ARG A 124 22.63 -2.76 -13.23
C ARG A 124 21.76 -1.51 -13.26
N LEU A 125 20.66 -1.53 -14.05
CA LEU A 125 19.71 -0.42 -14.06
C LEU A 125 19.00 -0.27 -12.71
N MET A 126 18.55 -1.39 -12.12
CA MET A 126 17.92 -1.36 -10.79
C MET A 126 18.86 -0.82 -9.71
N ASP A 127 20.14 -1.23 -9.74
CA ASP A 127 21.15 -0.74 -8.81
C ASP A 127 21.39 0.77 -8.98
N GLY A 128 21.39 1.25 -10.22
CA GLY A 128 21.48 2.69 -10.51
C GLY A 128 20.28 3.47 -9.95
N LEU A 129 19.06 2.99 -10.12
CA LEU A 129 17.85 3.62 -9.55
C LEU A 129 17.86 3.60 -8.02
N MET A 130 18.29 2.49 -7.42
CA MET A 130 18.34 2.34 -5.95
C MET A 130 19.53 3.06 -5.29
N SER A 131 20.48 3.59 -6.07
CA SER A 131 21.58 4.42 -5.52
C SER A 131 21.08 5.77 -5.01
N VAL A 132 19.91 6.22 -5.50
CA VAL A 132 19.24 7.43 -5.05
C VAL A 132 18.11 7.04 -4.07
N PRO A 133 17.99 7.70 -2.89
CA PRO A 133 16.86 7.47 -2.00
C PRO A 133 15.53 7.67 -2.74
N PRO A 134 14.53 6.76 -2.58
CA PRO A 134 13.29 6.79 -3.35
C PRO A 134 12.55 8.12 -3.34
N ILE A 135 12.51 8.80 -2.18
CA ILE A 135 11.86 10.10 -2.05
C ILE A 135 12.57 11.18 -2.87
N LEU A 136 13.90 11.19 -2.89
CA LEU A 136 14.67 12.16 -3.68
C LEU A 136 14.51 11.92 -5.18
N LEU A 137 14.48 10.67 -5.60
CA LEU A 137 14.19 10.30 -6.99
C LEU A 137 12.79 10.76 -7.39
N ALA A 138 11.78 10.53 -6.54
CA ALA A 138 10.42 10.98 -6.80
C ALA A 138 10.32 12.52 -6.89
N ILE A 139 11.00 13.27 -5.99
CA ILE A 139 11.07 14.74 -6.05
C ILE A 139 11.70 15.21 -7.37
N ALA A 140 12.83 14.60 -7.78
CA ALA A 140 13.50 14.97 -9.03
C ALA A 140 12.62 14.72 -10.26
N LEU A 141 11.91 13.59 -10.29
CA LEU A 141 10.96 13.29 -11.37
C LEU A 141 9.79 14.26 -11.39
N MET A 142 9.20 14.58 -10.22
CA MET A 142 8.11 15.55 -10.12
C MET A 142 8.54 16.96 -10.54
N ALA A 143 9.77 17.37 -10.20
CA ALA A 143 10.32 18.66 -10.65
C ALA A 143 10.44 18.73 -12.18
N ALA A 144 10.68 17.60 -12.86
CA ALA A 144 10.82 17.54 -14.31
C ALA A 144 9.46 17.52 -15.05
N VAL A 145 8.43 16.83 -14.49
CA VAL A 145 7.15 16.60 -15.20
C VAL A 145 6.00 17.46 -14.68
N GLY A 146 6.15 18.10 -13.53
CA GLY A 146 5.11 18.94 -12.91
C GLY A 146 4.09 18.18 -12.06
N GLY A 147 3.30 18.93 -11.26
CA GLY A 147 2.33 18.40 -10.32
C GLY A 147 1.06 17.86 -10.98
N SER A 148 0.83 16.55 -10.91
CA SER A 148 -0.46 15.92 -11.18
C SER A 148 -0.54 14.58 -10.45
N VAL A 149 -1.75 14.07 -10.17
CA VAL A 149 -1.94 12.75 -9.54
C VAL A 149 -1.28 11.65 -10.35
N PHE A 150 -1.41 11.71 -11.67
CA PHE A 150 -0.80 10.72 -12.58
C PHE A 150 0.73 10.75 -12.53
N ASN A 151 1.35 11.94 -12.53
CA ASN A 151 2.80 12.08 -12.44
C ASN A 151 3.34 11.61 -11.10
N VAL A 152 2.61 11.86 -10.00
CA VAL A 152 2.93 11.32 -8.66
C VAL A 152 2.94 9.80 -8.68
N ILE A 153 1.91 9.16 -9.27
CA ILE A 153 1.86 7.69 -9.39
C ILE A 153 3.06 7.18 -10.19
N LEU A 154 3.38 7.78 -11.33
CA LEU A 154 4.52 7.38 -12.16
C LEU A 154 5.85 7.55 -11.42
N ALA A 155 6.08 8.71 -10.82
CA ALA A 155 7.32 9.01 -10.12
C ALA A 155 7.60 8.04 -8.97
N ILE A 156 6.59 7.78 -8.12
CA ILE A 156 6.71 6.85 -7.01
C ILE A 156 6.84 5.40 -7.52
N SER A 157 6.11 5.03 -8.59
CA SER A 157 6.23 3.69 -9.18
C SER A 157 7.63 3.43 -9.71
N ILE A 158 8.26 4.40 -10.38
CA ILE A 158 9.65 4.31 -10.86
C ILE A 158 10.64 4.19 -9.68
N ALA A 159 10.36 4.83 -8.57
CA ALA A 159 11.21 4.74 -7.38
C ALA A 159 11.07 3.40 -6.62
N GLU A 160 9.89 2.77 -6.65
CA GLU A 160 9.59 1.57 -5.85
C GLU A 160 9.71 0.25 -6.62
N PHE A 161 9.51 0.21 -7.97
CA PHE A 161 9.54 -1.07 -8.71
C PHE A 161 10.90 -1.79 -8.67
N PRO A 162 12.08 -1.13 -8.51
CA PRO A 162 13.35 -1.84 -8.41
C PRO A 162 13.41 -2.78 -7.20
N ARG A 163 12.80 -2.38 -6.08
CA ARG A 163 12.69 -3.21 -4.87
C ARG A 163 11.90 -4.50 -5.14
N MET A 164 10.78 -4.39 -5.85
CA MET A 164 9.99 -5.55 -6.27
C MET A 164 10.75 -6.43 -7.26
N SER A 165 11.42 -5.83 -8.24
CA SER A 165 12.23 -6.54 -9.23
C SER A 165 13.32 -7.40 -8.58
N ARG A 166 14.03 -6.84 -7.59
CA ARG A 166 15.09 -7.54 -6.85
C ARG A 166 14.53 -8.70 -6.01
N LEU A 167 13.37 -8.50 -5.36
CA LEU A 167 12.69 -9.56 -4.63
C LEU A 167 12.32 -10.72 -5.55
N VAL A 168 11.63 -10.43 -6.66
CA VAL A 168 11.18 -11.45 -7.61
C VAL A 168 12.37 -12.21 -8.21
N ARG A 169 13.44 -11.50 -8.62
CA ARG A 169 14.67 -12.14 -9.08
C ARG A 169 15.22 -13.13 -8.07
N GLY A 170 15.32 -12.74 -6.79
CA GLY A 170 15.80 -13.60 -5.72
C GLY A 170 14.96 -14.86 -5.57
N LEU A 171 13.63 -14.72 -5.61
CA LEU A 171 12.71 -15.86 -5.58
C LEU A 171 12.88 -16.78 -6.79
N VAL A 172 13.01 -16.23 -8.00
CA VAL A 172 13.23 -17.02 -9.22
C VAL A 172 14.51 -17.84 -9.12
N LEU A 173 15.60 -17.24 -8.67
CA LEU A 173 16.89 -17.95 -8.51
C LEU A 173 16.76 -19.10 -7.50
N SER A 174 16.13 -18.85 -6.34
CA SER A 174 15.92 -19.88 -5.32
C SER A 174 15.00 -21.02 -5.80
N ILE A 175 13.92 -20.70 -6.54
CA ILE A 175 12.99 -21.71 -7.08
C ILE A 175 13.68 -22.55 -8.16
N ARG A 176 14.53 -21.96 -8.98
CA ARG A 176 15.25 -22.67 -10.05
C ARG A 176 16.20 -23.75 -9.55
N GLU A 177 16.66 -23.67 -8.31
CA GLU A 177 17.53 -24.67 -7.67
C GLU A 177 16.75 -25.87 -7.09
N GLN A 178 15.44 -25.90 -7.26
CA GLN A 178 14.60 -26.99 -6.74
C GLN A 178 14.58 -28.19 -7.70
N ALA A 179 14.67 -29.40 -7.17
CA ALA A 179 14.73 -30.66 -7.94
C ALA A 179 13.56 -30.85 -8.91
N TYR A 180 12.37 -30.35 -8.60
CA TYR A 180 11.22 -30.46 -9.52
C TYR A 180 11.37 -29.58 -10.76
N ILE A 181 12.16 -28.52 -10.70
CA ILE A 181 12.50 -27.68 -11.86
C ILE A 181 13.48 -28.44 -12.76
N ASP A 182 14.49 -29.13 -12.19
CA ASP A 182 15.41 -29.98 -12.95
C ASP A 182 14.64 -31.12 -13.65
N GLY A 183 13.68 -31.72 -12.95
CA GLY A 183 12.78 -32.71 -13.56
C GLY A 183 11.97 -32.16 -14.74
N ALA A 184 11.48 -30.92 -14.64
CA ALA A 184 10.74 -30.26 -15.72
C ALA A 184 11.65 -29.96 -16.93
N ILE A 185 12.91 -29.55 -16.68
CA ILE A 185 13.93 -29.35 -17.74
C ILE A 185 14.27 -30.65 -18.41
N ALA A 186 14.54 -31.71 -17.64
CA ALA A 186 14.84 -33.04 -18.16
C ALA A 186 13.70 -33.62 -19.00
N SER A 187 12.44 -33.28 -18.68
CA SER A 187 11.24 -33.62 -19.45
C SER A 187 11.05 -32.77 -20.71
N GLY A 188 12.00 -31.88 -21.08
CA GLY A 188 11.93 -31.03 -22.26
C GLY A 188 11.03 -29.82 -22.17
N SER A 189 10.64 -29.38 -20.97
CA SER A 189 9.82 -28.16 -20.80
C SER A 189 10.63 -26.92 -21.15
N SER A 190 10.05 -26.01 -21.97
CA SER A 190 10.69 -24.75 -22.33
C SER A 190 10.69 -23.75 -21.13
N MET A 191 11.67 -22.83 -21.08
CA MET A 191 11.79 -21.86 -20.01
C MET A 191 10.53 -21.00 -19.80
N PRO A 192 9.85 -20.47 -20.83
CA PRO A 192 8.59 -19.75 -20.63
C PRO A 192 7.51 -20.58 -19.95
N LYS A 193 7.41 -21.88 -20.29
CA LYS A 193 6.46 -22.81 -19.66
C LYS A 193 6.82 -23.04 -18.18
N ILE A 194 8.09 -23.17 -17.87
CA ILE A 194 8.59 -23.32 -16.49
C ILE A 194 8.27 -22.04 -15.69
N ILE A 195 8.51 -20.86 -16.27
CA ILE A 195 8.19 -19.59 -15.61
C ILE A 195 6.70 -19.52 -15.26
N VAL A 196 5.82 -19.71 -16.22
CA VAL A 196 4.38 -19.54 -16.02
C VAL A 196 3.78 -20.63 -15.13
N LYS A 197 4.22 -21.89 -15.28
CA LYS A 197 3.59 -23.03 -14.61
C LYS A 197 4.18 -23.33 -13.23
N HIS A 198 5.48 -23.05 -13.04
CA HIS A 198 6.20 -23.47 -11.83
C HIS A 198 6.75 -22.30 -11.02
N ILE A 199 7.31 -21.27 -11.66
CA ILE A 199 7.96 -20.17 -10.95
C ILE A 199 6.93 -19.12 -10.50
N LEU A 200 6.15 -18.58 -11.43
CA LEU A 200 5.19 -17.51 -11.16
C LEU A 200 4.20 -17.83 -10.03
N PRO A 201 3.52 -18.99 -10.01
CA PRO A 201 2.59 -19.30 -8.92
C PRO A 201 3.26 -19.35 -7.54
N ASN A 202 4.51 -19.84 -7.48
CA ASN A 202 5.27 -19.93 -6.23
C ASN A 202 5.85 -18.57 -5.77
N THR A 203 5.90 -17.57 -6.64
CA THR A 203 6.34 -16.20 -6.28
C THR A 203 5.19 -15.32 -5.80
N LEU A 204 3.92 -15.66 -6.09
CA LEU A 204 2.77 -14.80 -5.81
C LEU A 204 2.62 -14.44 -4.31
N GLY A 205 2.86 -15.40 -3.42
CA GLY A 205 2.76 -15.17 -1.98
C GLY A 205 3.66 -14.01 -1.50
N PRO A 206 4.99 -14.14 -1.62
CA PRO A 206 5.90 -13.06 -1.25
C PRO A 206 5.68 -11.75 -2.05
N VAL A 207 5.26 -11.84 -3.31
CA VAL A 207 4.94 -10.67 -4.14
C VAL A 207 3.74 -9.90 -3.59
N MET A 208 2.67 -10.58 -3.17
CA MET A 208 1.49 -9.95 -2.56
C MET A 208 1.86 -9.25 -1.25
N VAL A 209 2.66 -9.89 -0.41
CA VAL A 209 3.17 -9.26 0.83
C VAL A 209 4.00 -8.01 0.51
N GLN A 210 4.91 -8.09 -0.45
CA GLN A 210 5.72 -6.93 -0.84
C GLN A 210 4.86 -5.80 -1.44
N ALA A 211 3.80 -6.13 -2.17
CA ALA A 211 2.87 -5.15 -2.74
C ALA A 211 2.15 -4.34 -1.65
N THR A 212 1.79 -4.94 -0.51
CA THR A 212 1.20 -4.19 0.61
C THR A 212 2.20 -3.22 1.23
N TYR A 213 3.48 -3.59 1.38
CA TYR A 213 4.52 -2.67 1.85
C TYR A 213 4.77 -1.53 0.86
N ILE A 214 4.76 -1.79 -0.45
CA ILE A 214 4.87 -0.73 -1.47
C ILE A 214 3.65 0.20 -1.40
N CYS A 215 2.44 -0.33 -1.20
CA CYS A 215 1.23 0.47 -1.05
C CYS A 215 1.33 1.46 0.12
N SER A 216 1.73 0.99 1.29
CA SER A 216 1.90 1.85 2.48
C SER A 216 3.03 2.86 2.30
N ALA A 217 4.18 2.44 1.75
CA ALA A 217 5.30 3.33 1.46
C ALA A 217 4.92 4.41 0.44
N ALA A 218 4.14 4.06 -0.58
CA ALA A 218 3.65 5.00 -1.59
C ALA A 218 2.73 6.07 -1.01
N MET A 219 1.82 5.71 -0.10
CA MET A 219 0.95 6.68 0.59
C MET A 219 1.77 7.66 1.44
N ILE A 220 2.79 7.19 2.16
CA ILE A 220 3.68 8.04 2.95
C ILE A 220 4.49 8.96 2.04
N THR A 221 5.02 8.44 0.93
CA THR A 221 5.81 9.21 -0.03
C THR A 221 4.94 10.27 -0.73
N GLU A 222 3.71 9.92 -1.15
CA GLU A 222 2.75 10.90 -1.69
C GLU A 222 2.48 12.01 -0.68
N ALA A 223 2.17 11.64 0.55
CA ALA A 223 1.89 12.62 1.60
C ALA A 223 3.10 13.53 1.86
N ALA A 224 4.32 13.00 1.88
CA ALA A 224 5.55 13.78 2.02
C ALA A 224 5.78 14.72 0.83
N LEU A 225 5.61 14.23 -0.42
CA LEU A 225 5.72 15.05 -1.63
C LEU A 225 4.69 16.19 -1.64
N SER A 226 3.43 15.89 -1.31
CA SER A 226 2.35 16.87 -1.23
C SER A 226 2.56 17.85 -0.09
N PHE A 227 3.09 17.40 1.06
CA PHE A 227 3.41 18.23 2.21
C PHE A 227 4.51 19.28 1.90
N ILE A 228 5.51 18.94 1.10
CA ILE A 228 6.53 19.91 0.65
C ILE A 228 6.08 20.74 -0.55
N GLY A 229 4.90 20.46 -1.12
CA GLY A 229 4.35 21.17 -2.28
C GLY A 229 4.82 20.64 -3.64
N ALA A 230 5.51 19.49 -3.68
CA ALA A 230 5.99 18.84 -4.90
C ALA A 230 5.05 17.69 -5.38
N GLY A 231 3.90 17.48 -4.73
CA GLY A 231 2.98 16.39 -4.99
C GLY A 231 1.78 16.75 -5.85
N THR A 232 0.59 16.42 -5.35
CA THR A 232 -0.69 16.71 -6.00
C THR A 232 -0.99 18.21 -6.00
N PRO A 233 -1.67 18.73 -7.05
CA PRO A 233 -2.08 20.13 -7.08
C PRO A 233 -2.96 20.52 -5.89
N PRO A 234 -2.86 21.75 -5.34
CA PRO A 234 -3.66 22.18 -4.17
C PRO A 234 -5.18 22.17 -4.40
N SER A 235 -5.62 22.19 -5.65
CA SER A 235 -7.04 22.08 -6.03
C SER A 235 -7.61 20.68 -5.80
N ILE A 236 -6.76 19.66 -5.69
CA ILE A 236 -7.19 18.28 -5.47
C ILE A 236 -6.86 17.92 -4.03
N PRO A 237 -7.86 17.71 -3.15
CA PRO A 237 -7.59 17.38 -1.77
C PRO A 237 -6.89 16.02 -1.65
N SER A 238 -5.70 16.00 -1.03
CA SER A 238 -5.01 14.81 -0.55
C SER A 238 -4.61 15.04 0.90
N TRP A 239 -4.40 13.98 1.68
CA TRP A 239 -4.03 14.17 3.09
C TRP A 239 -2.72 14.95 3.24
N GLY A 240 -1.72 14.67 2.38
CA GLY A 240 -0.46 15.41 2.36
C GLY A 240 -0.63 16.89 1.99
N GLY A 241 -1.48 17.18 0.99
CA GLY A 241 -1.78 18.55 0.56
C GLY A 241 -2.50 19.35 1.65
N ILE A 242 -3.46 18.74 2.35
CA ILE A 242 -4.15 19.38 3.49
C ILE A 242 -3.16 19.69 4.63
N MET A 243 -2.27 18.75 4.96
CA MET A 243 -1.22 18.97 5.97
C MET A 243 -0.26 20.10 5.57
N ASN A 244 0.09 20.23 4.28
CA ASN A 244 0.90 21.34 3.77
C ASN A 244 0.26 22.69 4.04
N GLU A 245 -1.03 22.82 3.76
CA GLU A 245 -1.77 24.06 4.01
C GLU A 245 -1.76 24.45 5.49
N GLY A 246 -1.81 23.46 6.41
CA GLY A 246 -1.79 23.70 7.85
C GLY A 246 -0.40 23.98 8.44
N ARG A 247 0.71 23.77 7.70
CA ARG A 247 2.07 23.79 8.26
C ARG A 247 2.48 25.13 8.92
N MET A 248 1.98 26.24 8.42
CA MET A 248 2.30 27.56 8.96
C MET A 248 1.54 27.89 10.25
N LEU A 249 0.45 27.16 10.51
CA LEU A 249 -0.45 27.39 11.65
C LEU A 249 -0.40 26.25 12.68
N TRP A 250 0.53 25.30 12.55
CA TRP A 250 0.53 24.08 13.37
C TRP A 250 0.60 24.35 14.88
N GLN A 251 1.26 25.44 15.30
CA GLN A 251 1.38 25.83 16.71
C GLN A 251 0.08 26.44 17.27
N ILE A 252 -0.74 27.05 16.41
CA ILE A 252 -1.96 27.77 16.82
C ILE A 252 -3.21 26.96 16.50
N LYS A 253 -3.21 26.24 15.36
CA LYS A 253 -4.33 25.47 14.82
C LYS A 253 -3.88 24.05 14.42
N PRO A 254 -3.43 23.22 15.38
CA PRO A 254 -2.86 21.90 15.10
C PRO A 254 -3.85 20.93 14.44
N TYR A 255 -5.15 21.14 14.64
CA TYR A 255 -6.20 20.26 14.10
C TYR A 255 -6.16 20.15 12.57
N ILE A 256 -5.67 21.19 11.85
CA ILE A 256 -5.57 21.18 10.38
C ILE A 256 -4.60 20.07 9.89
N ILE A 257 -3.54 19.80 10.68
CA ILE A 257 -2.58 18.73 10.39
C ILE A 257 -2.99 17.42 11.03
N LEU A 258 -3.50 17.43 12.26
CA LEU A 258 -3.76 16.23 13.04
C LEU A 258 -4.83 15.33 12.41
N PHE A 259 -5.94 15.89 11.93
CA PHE A 259 -7.00 15.07 11.34
C PHE A 259 -6.54 14.29 10.09
N PRO A 260 -5.98 14.92 9.04
CA PRO A 260 -5.49 14.18 7.89
C PRO A 260 -4.34 13.21 8.26
N ALA A 261 -3.48 13.57 9.22
CA ALA A 261 -2.40 12.70 9.69
C ALA A 261 -2.94 11.43 10.37
N VAL A 262 -4.01 11.51 11.16
CA VAL A 262 -4.67 10.35 11.77
C VAL A 262 -5.25 9.43 10.70
N PHE A 263 -5.95 9.96 9.69
CA PHE A 263 -6.50 9.16 8.60
C PHE A 263 -5.40 8.46 7.80
N LEU A 264 -4.33 9.17 7.47
CA LEU A 264 -3.15 8.59 6.80
C LEU A 264 -2.53 7.47 7.66
N SER A 265 -2.27 7.75 8.94
CA SER A 265 -1.63 6.80 9.84
C SER A 265 -2.45 5.53 10.04
N LEU A 266 -3.78 5.66 10.22
CA LEU A 266 -4.68 4.51 10.33
C LEU A 266 -4.71 3.69 9.05
N THR A 267 -4.70 4.34 7.89
CA THR A 267 -4.69 3.64 6.60
C THR A 267 -3.39 2.89 6.36
N VAL A 268 -2.25 3.54 6.61
CA VAL A 268 -0.91 2.92 6.52
C VAL A 268 -0.79 1.74 7.49
N LEU A 269 -1.24 1.91 8.73
CA LEU A 269 -1.27 0.82 9.72
C LEU A 269 -2.13 -0.35 9.24
N ALA A 270 -3.32 -0.07 8.69
CA ALA A 270 -4.23 -1.08 8.19
C ALA A 270 -3.61 -1.90 7.05
N VAL A 271 -2.96 -1.24 6.09
CA VAL A 271 -2.28 -1.91 4.97
C VAL A 271 -1.10 -2.75 5.46
N ASN A 272 -0.31 -2.25 6.42
CA ASN A 272 0.80 -3.01 7.01
C ASN A 272 0.31 -4.23 7.79
N LEU A 273 -0.73 -4.09 8.63
CA LEU A 273 -1.36 -5.23 9.34
C LEU A 273 -1.88 -6.29 8.37
N LEU A 274 -2.44 -5.88 7.24
CA LEU A 274 -2.84 -6.81 6.18
C LEU A 274 -1.64 -7.53 5.57
N GLY A 275 -0.55 -6.81 5.28
CA GLY A 275 0.68 -7.37 4.75
C GLY A 275 1.29 -8.41 5.69
N ASP A 276 1.41 -8.08 6.97
CA ASP A 276 1.92 -8.99 8.01
C ASP A 276 1.02 -10.22 8.16
N GLY A 277 -0.29 -10.02 8.24
CA GLY A 277 -1.24 -11.12 8.34
C GLY A 277 -1.25 -12.02 7.10
N LEU A 278 -1.08 -11.47 5.89
CA LEU A 278 -0.91 -12.25 4.66
C LEU A 278 0.39 -13.06 4.69
N ARG A 279 1.47 -12.48 5.18
CA ARG A 279 2.75 -13.17 5.35
C ARG A 279 2.60 -14.36 6.27
N ASP A 280 1.96 -14.19 7.44
CA ASP A 280 1.74 -15.26 8.41
C ASP A 280 0.83 -16.36 7.86
N ALA A 281 -0.21 -15.99 7.11
CA ALA A 281 -1.14 -16.93 6.50
C ALA A 281 -0.52 -17.75 5.35
N LEU A 282 0.47 -17.18 4.66
CA LEU A 282 1.15 -17.79 3.51
C LEU A 282 2.44 -18.55 3.91
N ASP A 283 2.90 -18.47 5.18
CA ASP A 283 4.08 -19.19 5.66
C ASP A 283 3.75 -20.67 5.90
N PRO A 284 4.30 -21.62 5.10
CA PRO A 284 4.05 -23.05 5.27
C PRO A 284 4.56 -23.59 6.61
N ARG A 285 5.53 -22.92 7.24
CA ARG A 285 6.12 -23.35 8.52
C ARG A 285 5.22 -23.06 9.70
N ALA A 286 4.30 -22.12 9.60
CA ALA A 286 3.30 -21.86 10.64
C ALA A 286 2.28 -23.00 10.76
N ALA A 287 1.96 -23.68 9.65
CA ALA A 287 1.04 -24.81 9.63
C ALA A 287 1.58 -26.09 10.32
N SER A 288 2.90 -26.22 10.51
CA SER A 288 3.54 -27.40 11.11
C SER A 288 3.73 -27.29 12.64
N ARG A 289 3.31 -26.20 13.28
CA ARG A 289 3.43 -25.97 14.73
C ARG A 289 2.12 -26.21 15.52
N ILE A 290 1.12 -26.72 14.83
CA ILE A 290 -0.17 -27.19 15.38
C ILE A 290 -0.28 -28.70 15.11
#